data_5a9fbfd371e8d9f8217099dee3851cd9
#
_entry.id   5a9fbfd371e8d9f8217099dee3851cd9
#
_cell.length_a   1.000
_cell.length_b   1.000
_cell.length_c   1.000
_cell.angle_alpha   90.00
_cell.angle_beta   90.00
_cell.angle_gamma   90.00
#
_symmetry.space_group_name_H-M   'P 1'
#
loop_
_entity.id
_entity.type
_entity.pdbx_description
1 polymer ?
#
loop_
_entity_poly.entity_id
_entity_poly.type
_entity_poly.pdbx_seq_one_letter_code
_entity_poly.pdbx_strand_id
1 'polypeptide(L)'
;MQLQHHAIKSLLISCLCAVFLAVSGFAAKAESNTASEIQTPSDAESSTAAVVTDPSAWPTLWVVGDSTAAEFADTAYYSPRYGWGTQLGNYFQNIHIRNLAVSGTSSKSFLNTEQYHTLLQEMQAGDYLMIGFGHNDEKAESGRYTNPNEIYSVPGSFQYYLYESYIRPAREREVTPLLVTPIVRRNLGNNYTGESGHITQDQTTVEGTFPGGNYAKSIRQLAVAKSVPLIDLTRRTRDIYEQLNAHGIKNRHAWTSSNEVSIDNTHTNRYGAACNAWLIADEVSKTSCPLRQYIIADPQPPQFSETSLNPAYHAYAFTAPTGLSSRWPSVGDWKATVFGDIDGYEYMNPQYFTLQPYEDGSIRLASGIIEPADQKLGVGKIASGSDGIAMYYQAIPADRNFTLSTDVTISRIDANNQASFGLMVRDDIYLDTIIQDTLGDYVAAGPLMLASSEPWNCFARKNGALSQGSPLKRNYQAGDSLHLEIRKTSDGYTCTFGDNPPVSAGFDFPLTSRDSGYVYAGLFAARSVDVMFWNVELTLE
;
A
#
# COMPACT_ATOMS: atom_id res chain seq x y z
N MET A 1 -22.09 -37.62 36.87
CA MET A 1 -21.26 -37.31 38.05
C MET A 1 -20.70 -35.92 37.82
N GLN A 2 -21.41 -34.96 38.35
CA GLN A 2 -21.04 -33.78 39.17
C GLN A 2 -19.87 -32.95 38.64
N LEU A 3 -20.16 -31.78 38.07
CA LEU A 3 -20.41 -30.46 38.67
C LEU A 3 -19.25 -29.94 39.55
N GLN A 4 -18.60 -28.86 39.14
CA GLN A 4 -18.53 -27.67 39.98
C GLN A 4 -18.10 -26.41 39.20
N HIS A 5 -18.93 -25.39 39.32
CA HIS A 5 -18.72 -23.99 38.98
C HIS A 5 -17.67 -23.32 39.88
N HIS A 6 -16.96 -22.34 39.37
CA HIS A 6 -16.64 -21.13 40.15
C HIS A 6 -16.55 -19.90 39.27
N ALA A 7 -17.45 -18.96 39.50
CA ALA A 7 -17.44 -17.59 39.03
C ALA A 7 -16.59 -16.73 39.98
N ILE A 8 -15.83 -15.80 39.46
CA ILE A 8 -15.26 -14.69 40.26
C ILE A 8 -15.56 -13.35 39.56
N LYS A 9 -16.08 -12.49 40.39
CA LYS A 9 -16.69 -11.18 40.14
C LYS A 9 -15.68 -10.09 39.73
N SER A 10 -16.20 -9.17 38.96
CA SER A 10 -15.69 -7.82 38.71
C SER A 10 -15.36 -7.02 39.97
N LEU A 11 -14.32 -6.23 39.93
CA LEU A 11 -14.21 -5.03 40.76
C LEU A 11 -13.62 -3.86 39.92
N LEU A 12 -14.49 -2.88 39.67
CA LEU A 12 -14.12 -1.53 39.19
C LEU A 12 -13.56 -0.73 40.37
N ILE A 13 -12.45 -0.05 40.17
CA ILE A 13 -12.04 1.07 41.03
C ILE A 13 -11.68 2.25 40.11
N SER A 14 -12.54 3.27 40.18
CA SER A 14 -12.30 4.62 39.68
C SER A 14 -11.38 5.36 40.64
N CYS A 15 -10.36 6.04 40.14
CA CYS A 15 -9.69 7.13 40.86
C CYS A 15 -9.69 8.38 40.01
N LEU A 16 -10.55 9.32 40.43
CA LEU A 16 -10.48 10.74 40.04
C LEU A 16 -9.36 11.39 40.88
N CYS A 17 -8.47 12.16 40.22
CA CYS A 17 -7.67 13.17 40.90
C CYS A 17 -7.84 14.51 40.21
N ALA A 18 -8.46 15.42 40.95
CA ALA A 18 -8.62 16.82 40.58
C ALA A 18 -7.30 17.59 40.84
N VAL A 19 -6.94 18.45 39.90
CA VAL A 19 -5.82 19.40 40.03
C VAL A 19 -6.38 20.73 40.51
N PHE A 20 -5.90 21.19 41.66
CA PHE A 20 -6.12 22.53 42.21
C PHE A 20 -5.07 23.50 41.66
N LEU A 21 -5.54 24.60 41.07
CA LEU A 21 -4.74 25.80 40.81
C LEU A 21 -4.63 26.60 42.10
N ALA A 22 -3.41 26.96 42.45
CA ALA A 22 -3.16 28.02 43.44
C ALA A 22 -2.34 29.14 42.78
N VAL A 23 -2.97 30.26 42.61
CA VAL A 23 -2.35 31.56 42.27
C VAL A 23 -1.99 32.26 43.58
N SER A 24 -0.74 32.66 43.76
CA SER A 24 -0.39 33.67 44.73
C SER A 24 0.69 34.61 44.16
N GLY A 25 0.25 35.83 43.93
CA GLY A 25 1.12 36.94 43.58
C GLY A 25 1.83 37.48 44.83
N PHE A 26 3.04 38.00 44.65
CA PHE A 26 3.64 38.98 45.56
C PHE A 26 4.29 40.11 44.76
N ALA A 27 4.00 41.29 45.24
CA ALA A 27 4.34 42.58 44.64
C ALA A 27 5.78 43.02 44.97
N ALA A 28 6.23 43.94 44.16
CA ALA A 28 7.53 44.58 44.10
C ALA A 28 7.98 45.26 45.39
N LYS A 29 9.30 45.27 45.59
CA LYS A 29 9.99 46.39 46.27
C LYS A 29 11.30 46.66 45.54
N ALA A 30 11.42 47.88 45.05
CA ALA A 30 12.63 48.41 44.48
C ALA A 30 13.55 48.93 45.63
N GLU A 31 14.81 48.57 45.56
CA GLU A 31 15.87 49.34 46.21
C GLU A 31 17.08 49.46 45.30
N SER A 32 17.48 50.71 45.08
CA SER A 32 18.66 51.09 44.32
C SER A 32 19.92 50.79 45.12
N ASN A 33 20.99 50.29 44.51
CA ASN A 33 22.33 50.78 44.76
C ASN A 33 23.38 50.27 43.74
N THR A 34 24.08 51.29 43.24
CA THR A 34 25.49 51.41 42.84
C THR A 34 26.17 50.36 41.98
N ALA A 35 26.65 50.91 40.87
CA ALA A 35 27.55 50.31 39.89
C ALA A 35 28.83 49.73 40.50
N SER A 36 29.18 48.53 40.14
CA SER A 36 30.56 48.06 40.04
C SER A 36 30.72 47.37 38.69
N GLU A 37 31.67 47.87 37.92
CA GLU A 37 32.11 47.31 36.64
C GLU A 37 32.53 45.86 36.86
N ILE A 38 31.85 44.94 36.14
CA ILE A 38 32.34 43.58 35.92
C ILE A 38 32.59 43.45 34.43
N GLN A 39 33.85 43.24 34.13
CA GLN A 39 34.37 42.94 32.80
C GLN A 39 33.59 41.79 32.17
N THR A 40 33.05 42.01 30.96
CA THR A 40 32.57 40.98 30.06
C THR A 40 33.72 40.07 29.64
N PRO A 41 33.59 38.73 29.74
CA PRO A 41 34.45 37.83 28.97
C PRO A 41 34.04 37.95 27.52
N SER A 42 34.99 38.35 26.69
CA SER A 42 34.91 38.35 25.23
C SER A 42 34.67 36.94 24.70
N ASP A 43 33.78 36.88 23.72
CA ASP A 43 33.83 35.98 22.57
C ASP A 43 33.95 34.49 22.86
N ALA A 44 32.79 33.85 23.10
CA ALA A 44 32.59 32.49 22.62
C ALA A 44 32.47 32.59 21.10
N GLU A 45 33.54 32.30 20.40
CA GLU A 45 33.51 32.08 18.97
C GLU A 45 32.48 31.01 18.64
N SER A 46 31.34 31.43 18.10
CA SER A 46 30.49 30.54 17.30
C SER A 46 31.32 30.09 16.12
N SER A 47 31.92 28.90 16.23
CA SER A 47 32.53 28.25 15.08
C SER A 47 31.41 27.89 14.10
N THR A 48 31.02 28.81 13.25
CA THR A 48 30.39 28.50 11.99
C THR A 48 31.43 27.68 11.23
N ALA A 49 31.21 26.36 11.15
CA ALA A 49 32.02 25.52 10.27
C ALA A 49 32.02 26.17 8.89
N ALA A 50 33.20 26.52 8.39
CA ALA A 50 33.36 27.14 7.09
C ALA A 50 32.71 26.20 6.06
N VAL A 51 31.77 26.70 5.27
CA VAL A 51 31.21 25.97 4.14
C VAL A 51 32.35 25.63 3.20
N VAL A 52 32.71 24.34 3.13
CA VAL A 52 33.76 23.85 2.22
C VAL A 52 33.23 24.02 0.80
N THR A 53 33.70 25.04 0.11
CA THR A 53 33.24 25.41 -1.25
C THR A 53 33.91 24.59 -2.34
N ASP A 54 35.01 23.90 -2.04
CA ASP A 54 35.70 23.03 -2.98
C ASP A 54 35.07 21.62 -2.96
N PRO A 55 34.43 21.18 -4.06
CA PRO A 55 33.82 19.85 -4.13
C PRO A 55 34.81 18.70 -3.88
N SER A 56 36.09 18.87 -4.15
CA SER A 56 37.10 17.83 -3.93
C SER A 56 37.32 17.51 -2.44
N ALA A 57 36.92 18.42 -1.55
CA ALA A 57 37.03 18.25 -0.10
C ALA A 57 35.71 17.85 0.58
N TRP A 58 34.65 17.60 -0.18
CA TRP A 58 33.38 17.13 0.38
C TRP A 58 33.51 15.70 0.90
N PRO A 59 32.89 15.38 2.05
CA PRO A 59 32.84 13.99 2.50
C PRO A 59 31.94 13.16 1.58
N THR A 60 32.07 11.84 1.71
CA THR A 60 31.24 10.90 0.97
C THR A 60 30.19 10.27 1.87
N LEU A 61 28.94 10.21 1.39
CA LEU A 61 27.86 9.38 1.91
C LEU A 61 27.86 8.05 1.13
N TRP A 62 28.40 7.04 1.76
CA TRP A 62 28.37 5.66 1.28
C TRP A 62 27.01 5.04 1.60
N VAL A 63 26.43 4.32 0.65
CA VAL A 63 25.20 3.56 0.84
C VAL A 63 25.47 2.10 0.54
N VAL A 64 25.24 1.22 1.50
CA VAL A 64 25.24 -0.23 1.33
C VAL A 64 23.87 -0.80 1.67
N GLY A 65 23.47 -1.82 0.94
CA GLY A 65 22.14 -2.39 1.11
C GLY A 65 21.79 -3.41 0.04
N ASP A 66 20.54 -3.79 0.07
CA ASP A 66 19.95 -4.72 -0.88
C ASP A 66 19.29 -4.02 -2.08
N SER A 67 18.42 -4.75 -2.78
CA SER A 67 17.70 -4.25 -3.95
C SER A 67 16.85 -2.99 -3.69
N THR A 68 16.41 -2.75 -2.46
CA THR A 68 15.57 -1.59 -2.14
C THR A 68 16.35 -0.27 -2.13
N ALA A 69 17.68 -0.35 -2.05
CA ALA A 69 18.59 0.79 -2.16
C ALA A 69 19.37 0.85 -3.50
N ALA A 70 19.45 -0.28 -4.22
CA ALA A 70 20.33 -0.45 -5.39
C ALA A 70 19.88 0.33 -6.64
N GLU A 71 20.82 0.50 -7.55
CA GLU A 71 20.57 0.93 -8.93
C GLU A 71 20.28 -0.30 -9.81
N PHE A 72 19.44 -0.10 -10.84
CA PHE A 72 19.06 -1.14 -11.78
C PHE A 72 19.23 -0.67 -13.21
N ALA A 73 19.55 -1.62 -14.09
CA ALA A 73 19.57 -1.43 -15.55
C ALA A 73 18.35 -2.11 -16.21
N ASP A 74 17.18 -2.01 -15.62
CA ASP A 74 15.96 -2.69 -16.07
C ASP A 74 15.37 -2.01 -17.30
N THR A 75 15.61 -2.56 -18.47
CA THR A 75 14.97 -2.08 -19.70
C THR A 75 13.70 -2.85 -20.05
N ALA A 76 13.48 -4.01 -19.42
CA ALA A 76 12.35 -4.90 -19.70
C ALA A 76 11.12 -4.60 -18.84
N TYR A 77 11.23 -3.81 -17.79
CA TYR A 77 10.11 -3.47 -16.92
C TYR A 77 9.32 -2.31 -17.50
N TYR A 78 8.00 -2.39 -17.43
CA TYR A 78 7.12 -1.30 -17.84
C TYR A 78 7.37 -0.04 -17.01
N SER A 79 7.51 -0.17 -15.69
CA SER A 79 8.05 0.86 -14.82
C SER A 79 9.26 0.27 -14.07
N PRO A 80 10.48 0.67 -14.44
CA PRO A 80 11.69 0.07 -13.90
C PRO A 80 11.84 0.22 -12.39
N ARG A 81 12.62 -0.69 -11.81
CA ARG A 81 13.01 -0.64 -10.41
C ARG A 81 14.01 0.48 -10.16
N TYR A 82 13.83 1.16 -9.04
CA TYR A 82 14.78 2.12 -8.48
C TYR A 82 14.87 1.90 -6.98
N GLY A 83 16.07 1.80 -6.44
CA GLY A 83 16.29 1.84 -5.01
C GLY A 83 16.42 3.28 -4.49
N TRP A 84 16.07 3.50 -3.23
CA TRP A 84 16.12 4.83 -2.61
C TRP A 84 17.52 5.46 -2.63
N GLY A 85 18.59 4.66 -2.62
CA GLY A 85 19.97 5.14 -2.71
C GLY A 85 20.26 5.97 -3.97
N THR A 86 19.56 5.67 -5.09
CA THR A 86 19.70 6.40 -6.36
C THR A 86 19.08 7.80 -6.34
N GLN A 87 18.22 8.10 -5.37
CA GLN A 87 17.46 9.35 -5.28
C GLN A 87 17.92 10.28 -4.15
N LEU A 88 18.91 9.88 -3.35
CA LEU A 88 19.42 10.70 -2.24
C LEU A 88 20.00 12.04 -2.70
N GLY A 89 20.59 12.08 -3.89
CA GLY A 89 21.13 13.32 -4.48
C GLY A 89 20.08 14.43 -4.68
N ASN A 90 18.79 14.10 -4.63
CA ASN A 90 17.72 15.11 -4.68
C ASN A 90 17.58 15.87 -3.34
N TYR A 91 18.12 15.35 -2.25
CA TYR A 91 17.89 15.86 -0.90
C TYR A 91 19.17 16.22 -0.12
N PHE A 92 20.33 15.86 -0.66
CA PHE A 92 21.63 16.16 -0.05
C PHE A 92 22.46 17.02 -0.98
N GLN A 93 23.20 17.95 -0.41
CA GLN A 93 24.10 18.87 -1.11
C GLN A 93 25.46 18.97 -0.41
N ASN A 94 26.50 19.34 -1.12
CA ASN A 94 27.87 19.50 -0.60
C ASN A 94 28.42 18.20 0.02
N ILE A 95 28.01 17.07 -0.51
CA ILE A 95 28.44 15.73 -0.12
C ILE A 95 28.40 14.83 -1.36
N HIS A 96 29.40 13.98 -1.54
CA HIS A 96 29.39 12.96 -2.58
C HIS A 96 28.49 11.79 -2.15
N ILE A 97 27.70 11.24 -3.06
CA ILE A 97 26.87 10.05 -2.79
C ILE A 97 27.41 8.88 -3.61
N ARG A 98 27.84 7.84 -2.92
CA ARG A 98 28.33 6.59 -3.51
C ARG A 98 27.38 5.46 -3.11
N ASN A 99 26.48 5.10 -4.01
CA ASN A 99 25.56 3.98 -3.81
C ASN A 99 26.21 2.67 -4.26
N LEU A 100 26.58 1.84 -3.30
CA LEU A 100 27.19 0.52 -3.48
C LEU A 100 26.21 -0.62 -3.22
N ALA A 101 24.92 -0.35 -3.02
CA ALA A 101 23.91 -1.38 -2.77
C ALA A 101 23.79 -2.35 -3.95
N VAL A 102 23.63 -3.65 -3.64
CA VAL A 102 23.56 -4.72 -4.64
C VAL A 102 22.27 -5.50 -4.51
N SER A 103 21.52 -5.60 -5.62
CA SER A 103 20.27 -6.37 -5.66
C SER A 103 20.49 -7.84 -5.29
N GLY A 104 19.61 -8.37 -4.43
CA GLY A 104 19.64 -9.78 -4.02
C GLY A 104 20.58 -10.11 -2.87
N THR A 105 21.36 -9.15 -2.37
CA THR A 105 22.28 -9.39 -1.25
C THR A 105 21.63 -9.19 0.11
N SER A 106 22.04 -9.97 1.09
CA SER A 106 21.80 -9.77 2.52
C SER A 106 23.00 -9.10 3.18
N SER A 107 22.89 -8.70 4.44
CA SER A 107 24.01 -8.18 5.23
C SER A 107 25.22 -9.12 5.27
N LYS A 108 24.96 -10.43 5.16
CA LYS A 108 25.97 -11.50 5.09
C LYS A 108 26.54 -11.66 3.68
N SER A 109 25.67 -11.82 2.66
CA SER A 109 26.14 -12.16 1.31
C SER A 109 26.80 -10.98 0.59
N PHE A 110 26.50 -9.75 0.98
CA PHE A 110 27.14 -8.54 0.46
C PHE A 110 28.65 -8.51 0.71
N LEU A 111 29.14 -9.19 1.77
CA LEU A 111 30.57 -9.28 2.10
C LEU A 111 31.42 -9.92 0.99
N ASN A 112 30.78 -10.67 0.09
CA ASN A 112 31.45 -11.35 -1.03
C ASN A 112 31.39 -10.54 -2.34
N THR A 113 31.02 -9.27 -2.29
CA THR A 113 30.90 -8.41 -3.48
C THR A 113 32.09 -7.48 -3.65
N GLU A 114 32.39 -7.09 -4.87
CA GLU A 114 33.38 -6.03 -5.18
C GLU A 114 33.02 -4.71 -4.47
N GLN A 115 31.73 -4.42 -4.33
CA GLN A 115 31.22 -3.22 -3.68
C GLN A 115 31.61 -3.17 -2.19
N TYR A 116 31.60 -4.30 -1.51
CA TYR A 116 32.07 -4.36 -0.12
C TYR A 116 33.57 -4.11 -0.02
N HIS A 117 34.36 -4.66 -0.94
CA HIS A 117 35.81 -4.42 -0.99
C HIS A 117 36.12 -2.96 -1.30
N THR A 118 35.40 -2.36 -2.27
CA THR A 118 35.49 -0.93 -2.61
C THR A 118 35.19 -0.07 -1.37
N LEU A 119 34.11 -0.36 -0.64
CA LEU A 119 33.76 0.36 0.58
C LEU A 119 34.93 0.38 1.57
N LEU A 120 35.51 -0.80 1.88
CA LEU A 120 36.58 -0.91 2.87
C LEU A 120 37.89 -0.23 2.43
N GLN A 121 38.13 -0.13 1.14
CA GLN A 121 39.31 0.50 0.56
C GLN A 121 39.20 2.03 0.47
N GLU A 122 38.02 2.54 0.18
CA GLU A 122 37.86 3.94 -0.21
C GLU A 122 37.23 4.82 0.87
N MET A 123 36.47 4.27 1.84
CA MET A 123 35.89 5.07 2.92
C MET A 123 36.98 5.63 3.85
N GLN A 124 36.85 6.90 4.19
CA GLN A 124 37.87 7.65 4.95
C GLN A 124 37.24 8.49 6.07
N ALA A 125 38.08 9.00 6.94
CA ALA A 125 37.68 9.84 8.07
C ALA A 125 36.82 11.03 7.63
N GLY A 126 35.71 11.25 8.33
CA GLY A 126 34.73 12.31 8.03
C GLY A 126 33.61 11.87 7.09
N ASP A 127 33.70 10.71 6.47
CA ASP A 127 32.61 10.14 5.65
C ASP A 127 31.43 9.62 6.50
N TYR A 128 30.35 9.27 5.83
CA TYR A 128 29.14 8.68 6.39
C TYR A 128 28.84 7.35 5.71
N LEU A 129 28.27 6.38 6.46
CA LEU A 129 27.87 5.08 5.93
C LEU A 129 26.43 4.76 6.30
N MET A 130 25.51 4.78 5.32
CA MET A 130 24.14 4.26 5.46
C MET A 130 24.10 2.76 5.18
N ILE A 131 23.50 2.00 6.12
CA ILE A 131 23.44 0.54 6.10
C ILE A 131 21.97 0.12 6.06
N GLY A 132 21.49 -0.38 4.90
CA GLY A 132 20.08 -0.69 4.64
C GLY A 132 19.89 -2.12 4.12
N PHE A 133 19.85 -3.11 5.02
CA PHE A 133 19.59 -4.53 4.72
C PHE A 133 18.33 -5.03 5.43
N GLY A 134 17.86 -6.22 5.03
CA GLY A 134 16.77 -6.93 5.68
C GLY A 134 15.95 -7.82 4.75
N HIS A 135 15.59 -7.36 3.54
CA HIS A 135 14.72 -8.09 2.62
C HIS A 135 15.29 -9.44 2.12
N ASN A 136 16.60 -9.60 2.13
CA ASN A 136 17.26 -10.83 1.74
C ASN A 136 17.83 -11.60 2.94
N ASP A 137 18.03 -10.95 4.06
CA ASP A 137 18.42 -11.58 5.33
C ASP A 137 17.32 -12.53 5.84
N GLU A 138 16.05 -12.27 5.49
CA GLU A 138 14.91 -13.10 5.84
C GLU A 138 14.69 -14.32 4.92
N LYS A 139 15.49 -14.47 3.85
CA LYS A 139 15.33 -15.58 2.90
C LYS A 139 15.89 -16.88 3.46
N ALA A 140 15.10 -17.96 3.41
CA ALA A 140 15.45 -19.29 3.90
C ALA A 140 16.48 -20.01 3.01
N GLU A 141 17.65 -19.40 2.88
CA GLU A 141 18.80 -19.88 2.10
C GLU A 141 20.08 -19.64 2.91
N SER A 142 20.88 -20.66 3.13
CA SER A 142 22.08 -20.57 3.97
C SER A 142 23.07 -19.49 3.53
N GLY A 143 23.11 -19.17 2.24
CA GLY A 143 23.98 -18.11 1.68
C GLY A 143 23.58 -16.70 2.06
N ARG A 144 22.29 -16.45 2.32
CA ARG A 144 21.73 -15.11 2.59
C ARG A 144 21.20 -14.94 4.01
N TYR A 145 20.60 -15.98 4.57
CA TYR A 145 19.93 -15.90 5.85
C TYR A 145 20.84 -15.43 6.98
N THR A 146 20.30 -14.58 7.85
CA THR A 146 20.88 -14.17 9.13
C THR A 146 19.79 -14.19 10.20
N ASN A 147 20.12 -14.67 11.42
CA ASN A 147 19.13 -14.83 12.48
C ASN A 147 18.75 -13.47 13.11
N PRO A 148 17.48 -13.00 13.01
CA PRO A 148 17.06 -11.70 13.55
C PRO A 148 16.86 -11.71 15.07
N ASN A 149 16.80 -12.87 15.72
CA ASN A 149 16.42 -13.03 17.12
C ASN A 149 17.61 -12.97 18.09
N GLU A 150 18.84 -12.99 17.55
CA GLU A 150 20.06 -13.00 18.35
C GLU A 150 20.76 -11.64 18.30
N ILE A 151 21.52 -11.32 19.36
CA ILE A 151 22.24 -10.06 19.51
C ILE A 151 23.55 -10.03 18.74
N TYR A 152 24.14 -8.84 18.61
CA TYR A 152 25.38 -8.56 17.85
C TYR A 152 26.61 -9.36 18.26
N SER A 153 26.65 -9.94 19.47
CA SER A 153 27.77 -10.76 19.93
C SER A 153 27.67 -12.25 19.53
N VAL A 154 26.54 -12.65 18.93
CA VAL A 154 26.31 -14.03 18.49
C VAL A 154 26.65 -14.15 17.00
N PRO A 155 27.71 -14.88 16.63
CA PRO A 155 28.08 -15.09 15.22
C PRO A 155 26.93 -15.69 14.42
N GLY A 156 26.69 -15.18 13.21
CA GLY A 156 25.59 -15.60 12.35
C GLY A 156 24.28 -14.86 12.57
N SER A 157 24.15 -14.05 13.62
CA SER A 157 22.99 -13.19 13.80
C SER A 157 22.99 -12.01 12.83
N PHE A 158 21.80 -11.46 12.57
CA PHE A 158 21.65 -10.25 11.75
C PHE A 158 22.42 -9.07 12.36
N GLN A 159 22.26 -8.85 13.67
CA GLN A 159 22.98 -7.80 14.37
C GLN A 159 24.52 -8.01 14.35
N TYR A 160 25.00 -9.25 14.37
CA TYR A 160 26.42 -9.56 14.27
C TYR A 160 27.00 -9.05 12.94
N TYR A 161 26.37 -9.39 11.82
CA TYR A 161 26.84 -8.92 10.52
C TYR A 161 26.81 -7.41 10.41
N LEU A 162 25.72 -6.76 10.83
CA LEU A 162 25.62 -5.29 10.80
C LEU A 162 26.71 -4.63 11.65
N TYR A 163 27.01 -5.19 12.82
CA TYR A 163 27.98 -4.59 13.72
C TYR A 163 29.42 -4.89 13.29
N GLU A 164 29.77 -6.15 13.13
CA GLU A 164 31.15 -6.58 12.89
C GLU A 164 31.64 -6.21 11.48
N SER A 165 30.76 -6.25 10.49
CA SER A 165 31.18 -6.07 9.10
C SER A 165 30.97 -4.63 8.58
N TYR A 166 30.15 -3.81 9.23
CA TYR A 166 29.88 -2.45 8.74
C TYR A 166 30.12 -1.38 9.80
N ILE A 167 29.47 -1.48 10.97
CA ILE A 167 29.53 -0.41 11.99
C ILE A 167 30.95 -0.31 12.57
N ARG A 168 31.54 -1.42 12.99
CA ARG A 168 32.88 -1.44 13.57
C ARG A 168 33.95 -0.96 12.59
N PRO A 169 34.05 -1.51 11.35
CA PRO A 169 35.03 -1.05 10.38
C PRO A 169 34.89 0.41 9.98
N ALA A 170 33.65 0.95 9.93
CA ALA A 170 33.39 2.36 9.70
C ALA A 170 33.97 3.22 10.84
N ARG A 171 33.67 2.87 12.08
CA ARG A 171 34.17 3.60 13.26
C ARG A 171 35.69 3.55 13.41
N GLU A 172 36.30 2.42 13.09
CA GLU A 172 37.77 2.27 13.09
C GLU A 172 38.46 3.20 12.09
N ARG A 173 37.69 3.70 11.06
CA ARG A 173 38.14 4.66 10.05
C ARG A 173 37.59 6.07 10.27
N GLU A 174 37.01 6.35 11.43
CA GLU A 174 36.38 7.62 11.74
C GLU A 174 35.24 8.00 10.79
N VAL A 175 34.58 6.98 10.18
CA VAL A 175 33.36 7.12 9.37
C VAL A 175 32.14 7.00 10.28
N THR A 176 31.15 7.88 10.10
CA THR A 176 29.92 7.88 10.89
C THR A 176 28.89 6.90 10.32
N PRO A 177 28.59 5.75 10.98
CA PRO A 177 27.59 4.81 10.51
C PRO A 177 26.16 5.27 10.87
N LEU A 178 25.20 4.98 10.00
CA LEU A 178 23.77 5.13 10.21
C LEU A 178 23.04 3.83 9.83
N LEU A 179 22.09 3.41 10.63
CA LEU A 179 21.26 2.24 10.34
C LEU A 179 19.93 2.67 9.73
N VAL A 180 19.53 1.98 8.66
CA VAL A 180 18.24 2.18 7.98
C VAL A 180 17.44 0.89 8.06
N THR A 181 16.23 0.94 8.64
CA THR A 181 15.35 -0.24 8.64
C THR A 181 14.75 -0.47 7.24
N PRO A 182 14.46 -1.73 6.85
CA PRO A 182 13.93 -2.03 5.53
C PRO A 182 12.54 -1.39 5.31
N ILE A 183 12.22 -1.03 4.05
CA ILE A 183 10.88 -0.54 3.68
C ILE A 183 9.83 -1.65 3.83
N VAL A 184 8.56 -1.28 4.04
CA VAL A 184 7.46 -2.26 3.99
C VAL A 184 7.20 -2.71 2.56
N ARG A 185 6.65 -3.92 2.39
CA ARG A 185 6.17 -4.40 1.10
C ARG A 185 4.74 -3.92 0.84
N ARG A 186 4.39 -3.79 -0.43
CA ARG A 186 3.02 -3.53 -0.85
C ARG A 186 2.11 -4.70 -0.40
N ASN A 187 1.03 -4.37 0.29
CA ASN A 187 0.02 -5.33 0.69
C ASN A 187 -1.34 -4.91 0.16
N LEU A 188 -1.94 -5.74 -0.68
CA LEU A 188 -3.24 -5.46 -1.30
C LEU A 188 -4.41 -5.44 -0.29
N GLY A 189 -4.25 -6.10 0.85
CA GLY A 189 -5.24 -6.10 1.94
C GLY A 189 -5.25 -4.85 2.81
N ASN A 190 -4.40 -3.85 2.51
CA ASN A 190 -4.25 -2.61 3.29
C ASN A 190 -4.04 -2.81 4.80
N ASN A 191 -3.47 -3.95 5.18
CA ASN A 191 -3.12 -4.24 6.56
C ASN A 191 -1.62 -4.10 6.75
N TYR A 192 -1.16 -2.91 7.15
CA TYR A 192 0.25 -2.58 7.38
C TYR A 192 0.62 -2.60 8.86
N THR A 193 -0.10 -3.37 9.68
CA THR A 193 0.24 -3.52 11.09
C THR A 193 1.55 -4.28 11.26
N GLY A 194 2.38 -3.83 12.17
CA GLY A 194 3.68 -4.44 12.47
C GLY A 194 4.69 -4.30 11.33
N GLU A 195 5.33 -5.39 10.97
CA GLU A 195 6.35 -5.50 9.93
C GLU A 195 5.74 -6.05 8.63
N SER A 196 4.74 -5.40 8.13
CA SER A 196 3.90 -5.86 7.01
C SER A 196 4.71 -6.30 5.79
N GLY A 197 4.43 -7.52 5.34
CA GLY A 197 5.07 -8.12 4.18
C GLY A 197 6.47 -8.69 4.43
N HIS A 198 7.06 -8.53 5.62
CA HIS A 198 8.29 -9.21 6.01
C HIS A 198 8.01 -10.63 6.53
N ILE A 199 9.00 -11.52 6.38
CA ILE A 199 8.88 -12.92 6.80
C ILE A 199 9.20 -13.01 8.30
N THR A 200 8.16 -13.18 9.10
CA THR A 200 8.27 -13.25 10.56
C THR A 200 8.11 -14.67 11.12
N GLN A 201 7.70 -15.63 10.28
CA GLN A 201 7.51 -17.03 10.65
C GLN A 201 8.73 -17.88 10.29
N ASP A 202 8.96 -18.94 11.05
CA ASP A 202 9.98 -19.92 10.74
C ASP A 202 9.75 -20.54 9.37
N GLN A 203 10.80 -20.71 8.60
CA GLN A 203 10.78 -21.34 7.29
C GLN A 203 11.62 -22.60 7.32
N THR A 204 11.06 -23.71 6.87
CA THR A 204 11.80 -24.98 6.73
C THR A 204 11.98 -25.33 5.26
N THR A 205 13.22 -25.55 4.86
CA THR A 205 13.63 -25.95 3.51
C THR A 205 14.47 -27.22 3.58
N VAL A 206 14.97 -27.68 2.45
CA VAL A 206 15.93 -28.81 2.39
C VAL A 206 17.25 -28.48 3.08
N GLU A 207 17.57 -27.19 3.27
CA GLU A 207 18.80 -26.74 3.95
C GLU A 207 18.63 -26.67 5.48
N GLY A 208 17.42 -26.80 6.00
CA GLY A 208 17.13 -26.75 7.42
C GLY A 208 16.01 -25.80 7.80
N THR A 209 15.88 -25.53 9.09
CA THR A 209 14.94 -24.54 9.62
C THR A 209 15.64 -23.21 9.84
N PHE A 210 15.03 -22.17 9.29
CA PHE A 210 15.46 -20.78 9.39
C PHE A 210 14.45 -20.02 10.26
N PRO A 211 14.79 -19.70 11.53
CA PRO A 211 13.91 -18.95 12.41
C PRO A 211 13.47 -17.62 11.80
N GLY A 212 12.17 -17.38 11.79
CA GLY A 212 11.61 -16.10 11.42
C GLY A 212 11.78 -15.08 12.54
N GLY A 213 11.53 -13.81 12.25
CA GLY A 213 11.61 -12.76 13.26
C GLY A 213 11.49 -11.36 12.68
N ASN A 214 11.73 -10.37 13.54
CA ASN A 214 11.53 -8.97 13.23
C ASN A 214 12.87 -8.27 12.97
N TYR A 215 13.25 -8.17 11.70
CA TYR A 215 14.52 -7.54 11.28
C TYR A 215 14.57 -6.04 11.60
N ALA A 216 13.47 -5.32 11.43
CA ALA A 216 13.42 -3.90 11.79
C ALA A 216 13.58 -3.69 13.30
N LYS A 217 12.94 -4.53 14.13
CA LYS A 217 13.15 -4.53 15.58
C LYS A 217 14.61 -4.81 15.94
N SER A 218 15.21 -5.78 15.28
CA SER A 218 16.62 -6.15 15.47
C SER A 218 17.57 -4.98 15.19
N ILE A 219 17.32 -4.22 14.10
CA ILE A 219 18.08 -2.99 13.79
C ILE A 219 17.87 -1.92 14.87
N ARG A 220 16.62 -1.68 15.32
CA ARG A 220 16.31 -0.70 16.38
C ARG A 220 17.05 -1.04 17.68
N GLN A 221 17.10 -2.31 18.05
CA GLN A 221 17.84 -2.78 19.23
C GLN A 221 19.34 -2.56 19.09
N LEU A 222 19.92 -2.88 17.92
CA LEU A 222 21.33 -2.65 17.64
C LEU A 222 21.69 -1.17 17.66
N ALA A 223 20.83 -0.31 17.08
CA ALA A 223 21.01 1.14 17.09
C ALA A 223 21.14 1.70 18.52
N VAL A 224 20.27 1.27 19.43
CA VAL A 224 20.33 1.62 20.85
C VAL A 224 21.58 1.05 21.51
N ALA A 225 21.83 -0.27 21.34
CA ALA A 225 22.95 -0.96 22.02
C ALA A 225 24.33 -0.42 21.61
N LYS A 226 24.43 0.12 20.40
CA LYS A 226 25.70 0.64 19.87
C LYS A 226 25.72 2.16 19.67
N SER A 227 24.68 2.86 20.10
CA SER A 227 24.55 4.32 19.92
C SER A 227 24.80 4.74 18.46
N VAL A 228 24.11 4.08 17.52
CA VAL A 228 24.15 4.38 16.08
C VAL A 228 22.91 5.17 15.71
N PRO A 229 23.01 6.29 14.98
CA PRO A 229 21.86 6.97 14.43
C PRO A 229 20.96 6.03 13.64
N LEU A 230 19.64 6.11 13.84
CA LEU A 230 18.65 5.24 13.24
C LEU A 230 17.71 6.04 12.34
N ILE A 231 17.49 5.52 11.15
CA ILE A 231 16.44 5.95 10.21
C ILE A 231 15.42 4.82 10.17
N ASP A 232 14.26 5.03 10.82
CA ASP A 232 13.21 4.01 10.92
C ASP A 232 12.30 4.03 9.69
N LEU A 233 12.85 3.59 8.56
CA LEU A 233 12.17 3.62 7.26
C LEU A 233 10.99 2.63 7.20
N THR A 234 11.04 1.50 7.94
CA THR A 234 9.90 0.58 8.09
C THR A 234 8.68 1.32 8.65
N ARG A 235 8.84 2.04 9.76
CA ARG A 235 7.75 2.80 10.38
C ARG A 235 7.24 3.87 9.43
N ARG A 236 8.13 4.65 8.83
CA ARG A 236 7.76 5.76 7.93
C ARG A 236 7.02 5.29 6.68
N THR A 237 7.48 4.23 6.03
CA THR A 237 6.82 3.69 4.85
C THR A 237 5.49 3.04 5.19
N ARG A 238 5.38 2.35 6.33
CA ARG A 238 4.10 1.83 6.84
C ARG A 238 3.10 2.96 7.05
N ASP A 239 3.46 3.98 7.83
CA ASP A 239 2.56 5.10 8.18
C ASP A 239 2.02 5.82 6.93
N ILE A 240 2.84 5.92 5.86
CA ILE A 240 2.41 6.47 4.58
C ILE A 240 1.49 5.50 3.83
N TYR A 241 1.83 4.21 3.79
CA TYR A 241 1.02 3.23 3.07
C TYR A 241 -0.36 3.03 3.72
N GLU A 242 -0.46 3.17 5.04
CA GLU A 242 -1.74 3.17 5.75
C GLU A 242 -2.64 4.38 5.38
N GLN A 243 -2.04 5.51 5.02
CA GLN A 243 -2.76 6.72 4.61
C GLN A 243 -3.11 6.73 3.12
N LEU A 244 -2.38 5.97 2.30
CA LEU A 244 -2.61 5.88 0.87
C LEU A 244 -3.67 4.82 0.56
N ASN A 245 -4.48 5.09 -0.46
CA ASN A 245 -5.26 4.02 -1.08
C ASN A 245 -4.34 3.05 -1.86
N ALA A 246 -4.89 1.92 -2.26
CA ALA A 246 -4.16 0.92 -3.04
C ALA A 246 -3.55 1.50 -4.34
N HIS A 247 -4.21 2.48 -4.94
CA HIS A 247 -3.74 3.15 -6.15
C HIS A 247 -2.52 4.04 -5.87
N GLY A 248 -2.54 4.82 -4.79
CA GLY A 248 -1.38 5.62 -4.39
C GLY A 248 -0.17 4.77 -4.02
N ILE A 249 -0.39 3.59 -3.44
CA ILE A 249 0.67 2.61 -3.16
C ILE A 249 1.22 2.04 -4.47
N LYS A 250 0.33 1.61 -5.38
CA LYS A 250 0.66 1.08 -6.71
C LYS A 250 1.59 2.03 -7.49
N ASN A 251 1.30 3.32 -7.47
CA ASN A 251 2.08 4.33 -8.17
C ASN A 251 3.53 4.48 -7.66
N ARG A 252 3.86 3.89 -6.50
CA ARG A 252 5.20 3.89 -5.91
C ARG A 252 6.03 2.67 -6.25
N HIS A 253 5.42 1.62 -6.81
CA HIS A 253 6.07 0.34 -7.08
C HIS A 253 6.46 0.14 -8.53
N ALA A 254 7.46 -0.70 -8.76
CA ALA A 254 7.87 -1.12 -10.09
C ALA A 254 6.81 -2.02 -10.74
N TRP A 255 6.73 -1.96 -12.06
CA TRP A 255 5.84 -2.79 -12.86
C TRP A 255 6.67 -3.73 -13.72
N THR A 256 6.59 -5.01 -13.41
CA THR A 256 7.55 -6.01 -13.92
C THR A 256 7.21 -6.59 -15.26
N SER A 257 6.08 -6.16 -15.86
CA SER A 257 5.69 -6.60 -17.18
C SER A 257 5.42 -5.43 -18.12
N SER A 258 5.63 -5.65 -19.40
CA SER A 258 5.35 -4.66 -20.44
C SER A 258 3.86 -4.41 -20.67
N ASN A 259 2.99 -5.22 -20.09
CA ASN A 259 1.54 -5.16 -20.25
C ASN A 259 0.79 -4.67 -19.00
N GLU A 260 1.47 -4.03 -18.06
CA GLU A 260 0.87 -3.34 -16.90
C GLU A 260 0.18 -4.24 -15.87
N VAL A 261 0.32 -5.57 -16.00
CA VAL A 261 -0.46 -6.52 -15.19
C VAL A 261 0.23 -6.95 -13.92
N SER A 262 1.54 -6.74 -13.81
CA SER A 262 2.32 -7.26 -12.68
C SER A 262 3.06 -6.14 -11.97
N ILE A 263 2.61 -5.82 -10.77
CA ILE A 263 3.23 -4.81 -9.92
C ILE A 263 4.05 -5.51 -8.85
N ASP A 264 5.32 -5.15 -8.76
CA ASP A 264 6.22 -5.67 -7.77
C ASP A 264 5.73 -5.29 -6.35
N ASN A 265 5.74 -6.23 -5.44
CA ASN A 265 5.30 -5.98 -4.07
C ASN A 265 6.43 -5.45 -3.16
N THR A 266 7.67 -5.48 -3.62
CA THR A 266 8.87 -5.13 -2.85
C THR A 266 9.58 -3.91 -3.41
N HIS A 267 9.84 -3.90 -4.73
CA HIS A 267 10.67 -2.88 -5.36
C HIS A 267 9.85 -1.67 -5.77
N THR A 268 10.43 -0.50 -5.51
CA THR A 268 9.84 0.78 -5.90
C THR A 268 10.26 1.17 -7.31
N ASN A 269 9.42 1.97 -7.99
CA ASN A 269 9.79 2.72 -9.18
C ASN A 269 10.53 4.01 -8.78
N ARG A 270 10.89 4.84 -9.76
CA ARG A 270 11.62 6.08 -9.52
C ARG A 270 10.91 7.02 -8.55
N TYR A 271 9.58 7.18 -8.69
CA TYR A 271 8.80 8.02 -7.78
C TYR A 271 8.79 7.47 -6.35
N GLY A 272 8.54 6.16 -6.17
CA GLY A 272 8.59 5.52 -4.86
C GLY A 272 9.98 5.59 -4.21
N ALA A 273 11.05 5.42 -5.01
CA ALA A 273 12.42 5.59 -4.55
C ALA A 273 12.70 7.01 -4.08
N ALA A 274 12.22 8.02 -4.81
CA ALA A 274 12.34 9.43 -4.42
C ALA A 274 11.55 9.73 -3.14
N CYS A 275 10.35 9.15 -2.98
CA CYS A 275 9.59 9.25 -1.72
C CYS A 275 10.38 8.67 -0.55
N ASN A 276 11.00 7.51 -0.71
CA ASN A 276 11.79 6.88 0.34
C ASN A 276 13.06 7.68 0.66
N ALA A 277 13.73 8.24 -0.35
CA ALA A 277 14.88 9.13 -0.15
C ALA A 277 14.51 10.41 0.62
N TRP A 278 13.33 10.99 0.31
CA TRP A 278 12.78 12.11 1.07
C TRP A 278 12.54 11.75 2.54
N LEU A 279 11.93 10.57 2.80
CA LEU A 279 11.72 10.10 4.16
C LEU A 279 13.03 9.93 4.93
N ILE A 280 14.08 9.42 4.25
CA ILE A 280 15.42 9.31 4.83
C ILE A 280 15.97 10.68 5.21
N ALA A 281 15.91 11.66 4.31
CA ALA A 281 16.37 13.02 4.58
C ALA A 281 15.58 13.68 5.74
N ASP A 282 14.26 13.51 5.75
CA ASP A 282 13.40 13.99 6.85
C ASP A 282 13.74 13.33 8.20
N GLU A 283 14.00 12.02 8.24
CA GLU A 283 14.45 11.36 9.48
C GLU A 283 15.86 11.81 9.90
N VAL A 284 16.81 11.94 8.96
CA VAL A 284 18.16 12.44 9.25
C VAL A 284 18.11 13.84 9.84
N SER A 285 17.23 14.72 9.35
CA SER A 285 17.08 16.10 9.85
C SER A 285 16.70 16.17 11.34
N LYS A 286 16.00 15.14 11.83
CA LYS A 286 15.53 15.02 13.22
C LYS A 286 16.57 14.40 14.17
N THR A 287 17.66 13.87 13.64
CA THR A 287 18.73 13.28 14.44
C THR A 287 19.76 14.33 14.85
N SER A 288 20.62 13.97 15.82
CA SER A 288 21.83 14.74 16.15
C SER A 288 23.02 14.40 15.23
N CYS A 289 22.84 13.50 14.25
CA CYS A 289 23.90 13.11 13.34
C CYS A 289 24.39 14.31 12.50
N PRO A 290 25.71 14.55 12.42
CA PRO A 290 26.24 15.66 11.63
C PRO A 290 25.86 15.62 10.13
N LEU A 291 25.48 14.46 9.60
CA LEU A 291 24.99 14.32 8.23
C LEU A 291 23.82 15.28 7.91
N ARG A 292 23.04 15.69 8.91
CA ARG A 292 21.92 16.62 8.73
C ARG A 292 22.30 17.98 8.11
N GLN A 293 23.55 18.41 8.27
CA GLN A 293 24.03 19.68 7.71
C GLN A 293 24.10 19.69 6.18
N TYR A 294 24.12 18.52 5.57
CA TYR A 294 24.16 18.34 4.14
C TYR A 294 22.78 18.21 3.49
N ILE A 295 21.71 18.26 4.26
CA ILE A 295 20.35 18.25 3.72
C ILE A 295 20.07 19.62 3.09
N ILE A 296 19.44 19.62 1.91
CA ILE A 296 18.98 20.85 1.26
C ILE A 296 18.01 21.61 2.17
N ALA A 297 17.96 22.94 2.00
CA ALA A 297 16.98 23.73 2.73
C ALA A 297 15.56 23.37 2.30
N ASP A 298 14.67 23.09 3.26
CA ASP A 298 13.24 22.79 3.04
C ASP A 298 12.97 21.63 2.06
N PRO A 299 13.40 20.38 2.36
CA PRO A 299 13.20 19.25 1.49
C PRO A 299 11.73 18.88 1.37
N GLN A 300 11.14 19.10 0.19
CA GLN A 300 9.74 18.79 -0.08
C GLN A 300 9.56 17.33 -0.53
N PRO A 301 8.44 16.68 -0.15
CA PRO A 301 8.12 15.36 -0.70
C PRO A 301 7.94 15.44 -2.22
N PRO A 302 8.38 14.43 -2.96
CA PRO A 302 8.23 14.44 -4.41
C PRO A 302 6.74 14.38 -4.75
N GLN A 303 6.35 15.18 -5.74
CA GLN A 303 5.00 15.13 -6.28
C GLN A 303 4.92 14.02 -7.32
N PHE A 304 3.83 13.26 -7.30
CA PHE A 304 3.58 12.30 -8.37
C PHE A 304 3.31 13.05 -9.68
N SER A 305 4.06 12.71 -10.69
CA SER A 305 3.78 13.09 -12.06
C SER A 305 4.27 11.98 -12.97
N GLU A 306 3.71 11.89 -14.15
CA GLU A 306 4.16 10.92 -15.15
C GLU A 306 5.64 11.12 -15.51
N THR A 307 6.13 12.36 -15.45
CA THR A 307 7.53 12.71 -15.69
C THR A 307 8.47 12.29 -14.56
N SER A 308 7.95 11.98 -13.36
CA SER A 308 8.74 11.41 -12.26
C SER A 308 9.04 9.93 -12.43
N LEU A 309 8.37 9.29 -13.38
CA LEU A 309 8.60 7.93 -13.82
C LEU A 309 9.71 7.89 -14.88
N ASN A 310 10.16 6.69 -15.26
CA ASN A 310 11.09 6.54 -16.38
C ASN A 310 10.50 7.22 -17.64
N PRO A 311 11.27 7.97 -18.45
CA PRO A 311 10.79 8.56 -19.69
C PRO A 311 10.18 7.57 -20.69
N ALA A 312 10.56 6.28 -20.61
CA ALA A 312 9.93 5.22 -21.39
C ALA A 312 8.63 4.70 -20.76
N TYR A 313 8.29 5.14 -19.55
CA TYR A 313 7.08 4.74 -18.85
C TYR A 313 5.90 5.56 -19.36
N HIS A 314 4.93 4.86 -19.90
CA HIS A 314 3.60 5.41 -20.10
C HIS A 314 2.81 5.14 -18.84
N ALA A 315 2.46 6.19 -18.12
CA ALA A 315 1.57 6.04 -16.96
C ALA A 315 0.35 5.23 -17.38
N TYR A 316 -0.03 4.28 -16.54
CA TYR A 316 -1.33 3.63 -16.69
C TYR A 316 -2.40 4.70 -16.42
N ALA A 317 -2.69 5.48 -17.44
CA ALA A 317 -3.88 6.30 -17.46
C ALA A 317 -5.05 5.36 -17.81
N PHE A 318 -6.07 5.36 -16.97
CA PHE A 318 -7.32 4.74 -17.36
C PHE A 318 -7.78 5.42 -18.66
N THR A 319 -7.91 4.62 -19.70
CA THR A 319 -8.50 5.06 -20.96
C THR A 319 -9.83 4.36 -21.10
N ALA A 320 -10.90 5.14 -21.12
CA ALA A 320 -12.24 4.60 -21.32
C ALA A 320 -12.30 3.80 -22.62
N PRO A 321 -12.78 2.56 -22.61
CA PRO A 321 -12.87 1.77 -23.81
C PRO A 321 -13.88 2.38 -24.78
N THR A 322 -13.45 2.66 -26.00
CA THR A 322 -14.29 3.25 -27.06
C THR A 322 -15.04 2.20 -27.90
N GLY A 323 -14.64 0.93 -27.77
CA GLY A 323 -15.22 -0.18 -28.51
C GLY A 323 -16.29 -0.95 -27.75
N LEU A 324 -16.75 -2.03 -28.38
CA LEU A 324 -17.60 -3.07 -27.79
C LEU A 324 -16.78 -4.36 -27.66
N SER A 325 -17.11 -5.19 -26.67
CA SER A 325 -16.57 -6.53 -26.60
C SER A 325 -16.92 -7.32 -27.85
N SER A 326 -15.96 -8.07 -28.36
CA SER A 326 -16.22 -9.06 -29.43
C SER A 326 -16.76 -10.38 -28.89
N ARG A 327 -16.77 -10.57 -27.58
CA ARG A 327 -17.15 -11.83 -26.91
C ARG A 327 -18.58 -11.83 -26.41
N TRP A 328 -19.11 -10.67 -26.03
CA TRP A 328 -20.39 -10.54 -25.34
C TRP A 328 -21.36 -9.71 -26.18
N PRO A 329 -22.62 -10.14 -26.34
CA PRO A 329 -23.59 -9.35 -27.06
C PRO A 329 -23.94 -8.06 -26.36
N SER A 330 -24.21 -7.00 -27.11
CA SER A 330 -24.64 -5.68 -26.62
C SER A 330 -25.97 -5.31 -27.27
N VAL A 331 -26.78 -4.49 -26.57
CA VAL A 331 -28.09 -4.02 -27.06
C VAL A 331 -28.23 -2.52 -26.84
N GLY A 332 -28.48 -1.78 -27.91
CA GLY A 332 -28.59 -0.32 -27.84
C GLY A 332 -27.32 0.32 -27.28
N ASP A 333 -27.47 1.18 -26.28
CA ASP A 333 -26.36 1.85 -25.60
C ASP A 333 -25.68 0.98 -24.53
N TRP A 334 -26.25 -0.18 -24.24
CA TRP A 334 -25.70 -1.12 -23.28
C TRP A 334 -24.52 -1.90 -23.84
N LYS A 335 -23.42 -1.89 -23.12
CA LYS A 335 -22.19 -2.62 -23.43
C LYS A 335 -21.96 -3.72 -22.41
N ALA A 336 -21.31 -4.79 -22.84
CA ALA A 336 -20.99 -5.94 -21.99
C ALA A 336 -19.49 -6.17 -21.93
N THR A 337 -18.97 -6.52 -20.77
CA THR A 337 -17.55 -6.85 -20.58
C THR A 337 -17.33 -7.76 -19.37
N VAL A 338 -16.25 -8.51 -19.43
CA VAL A 338 -15.67 -9.21 -18.28
C VAL A 338 -14.26 -8.71 -18.08
N PHE A 339 -13.88 -8.34 -16.87
CA PHE A 339 -12.54 -7.83 -16.62
C PHE A 339 -12.06 -8.11 -15.20
N GLY A 340 -10.75 -7.97 -15.04
CA GLY A 340 -10.07 -8.02 -13.75
C GLY A 340 -9.46 -9.38 -13.44
N ASP A 341 -9.37 -9.71 -12.16
CA ASP A 341 -8.76 -10.94 -11.66
C ASP A 341 -9.77 -12.10 -11.73
N ILE A 342 -9.75 -12.80 -12.84
CA ILE A 342 -10.64 -13.91 -13.19
C ILE A 342 -9.87 -15.21 -13.46
N ASP A 343 -8.69 -15.39 -12.87
CA ASP A 343 -7.83 -16.57 -12.93
C ASP A 343 -7.20 -16.89 -14.29
N GLY A 344 -7.46 -16.13 -15.34
CA GLY A 344 -6.83 -16.32 -16.65
C GLY A 344 -7.77 -16.09 -17.85
N TYR A 345 -7.22 -15.95 -19.04
CA TYR A 345 -8.01 -15.70 -20.28
C TYR A 345 -8.92 -16.86 -20.65
N GLU A 346 -8.57 -18.09 -20.30
CA GLU A 346 -9.37 -19.28 -20.49
C GLU A 346 -10.71 -19.21 -19.76
N TYR A 347 -10.78 -18.47 -18.65
CA TYR A 347 -12.02 -18.24 -17.90
C TYR A 347 -12.88 -17.13 -18.49
N MET A 348 -12.36 -16.35 -19.42
CA MET A 348 -13.10 -15.30 -20.12
C MET A 348 -13.87 -15.89 -21.33
N ASN A 349 -14.78 -16.78 -21.07
CA ASN A 349 -15.63 -17.38 -22.11
C ASN A 349 -17.03 -17.70 -21.55
N PRO A 350 -18.04 -17.97 -22.43
CA PRO A 350 -19.41 -18.25 -22.00
C PRO A 350 -19.61 -19.50 -21.12
N GLN A 351 -18.60 -20.32 -20.96
CA GLN A 351 -18.65 -21.46 -20.05
C GLN A 351 -18.56 -20.99 -18.58
N TYR A 352 -17.79 -19.93 -18.31
CA TYR A 352 -17.53 -19.40 -16.97
C TYR A 352 -18.27 -18.12 -16.68
N PHE A 353 -18.53 -17.32 -17.72
CA PHE A 353 -19.33 -16.11 -17.65
C PHE A 353 -20.41 -16.15 -18.72
N THR A 354 -21.61 -15.72 -18.33
CA THR A 354 -22.73 -15.49 -19.24
C THR A 354 -23.17 -14.06 -19.11
N LEU A 355 -23.20 -13.32 -20.23
CA LEU A 355 -23.79 -12.00 -20.36
C LEU A 355 -24.70 -12.07 -21.58
N GLN A 356 -25.98 -12.33 -21.34
CA GLN A 356 -26.93 -12.64 -22.42
C GLN A 356 -28.17 -11.78 -22.31
N PRO A 357 -28.37 -10.79 -23.18
CA PRO A 357 -29.66 -10.11 -23.35
C PRO A 357 -30.62 -11.01 -24.14
N TYR A 358 -31.92 -10.89 -23.83
CA TYR A 358 -33.00 -11.60 -24.52
C TYR A 358 -33.94 -10.60 -25.21
N GLU A 359 -34.76 -11.12 -26.14
CA GLU A 359 -35.70 -10.31 -26.94
C GLU A 359 -36.81 -9.66 -26.09
N ASP A 360 -37.13 -10.23 -24.93
CA ASP A 360 -38.10 -9.70 -23.97
C ASP A 360 -37.53 -8.57 -23.08
N GLY A 361 -36.29 -8.17 -23.32
CA GLY A 361 -35.58 -7.13 -22.57
C GLY A 361 -34.94 -7.62 -21.29
N SER A 362 -35.06 -8.91 -20.94
CA SER A 362 -34.34 -9.46 -19.80
C SER A 362 -32.87 -9.69 -20.11
N ILE A 363 -32.04 -9.69 -19.07
CA ILE A 363 -30.59 -9.86 -19.19
C ILE A 363 -30.12 -10.89 -18.16
N ARG A 364 -29.51 -11.98 -18.63
CA ARG A 364 -28.88 -12.98 -17.77
C ARG A 364 -27.42 -12.67 -17.56
N LEU A 365 -27.01 -12.59 -16.30
CA LEU A 365 -25.61 -12.58 -15.92
C LEU A 365 -25.31 -13.80 -15.04
N ALA A 366 -24.25 -14.52 -15.42
CA ALA A 366 -23.74 -15.62 -14.61
C ALA A 366 -22.21 -15.52 -14.53
N SER A 367 -21.65 -15.83 -13.36
CA SER A 367 -20.23 -15.72 -13.09
C SER A 367 -19.74 -16.93 -12.31
N GLY A 368 -18.79 -17.65 -12.92
CA GLY A 368 -18.05 -18.73 -12.27
C GLY A 368 -18.85 -19.98 -11.95
N ILE A 369 -19.97 -20.21 -12.64
CA ILE A 369 -20.76 -21.42 -12.52
C ILE A 369 -20.17 -22.46 -13.46
N ILE A 370 -19.51 -23.46 -12.88
CA ILE A 370 -19.01 -24.62 -13.58
C ILE A 370 -19.92 -25.81 -13.25
N GLU A 371 -20.14 -26.68 -14.22
CA GLU A 371 -20.89 -27.92 -14.01
C GLU A 371 -20.35 -28.70 -12.78
N PRO A 372 -21.22 -29.38 -12.03
CA PRO A 372 -20.86 -29.99 -10.73
C PRO A 372 -19.69 -30.97 -10.78
N ALA A 373 -19.32 -31.48 -11.94
CA ALA A 373 -18.25 -32.45 -12.10
C ALA A 373 -16.83 -31.85 -11.85
N ASP A 374 -16.64 -30.55 -12.07
CA ASP A 374 -15.30 -29.97 -12.06
C ASP A 374 -14.94 -29.23 -10.74
N GLN A 375 -15.90 -29.05 -9.84
CA GLN A 375 -15.76 -28.43 -8.50
C GLN A 375 -15.01 -27.07 -8.47
N LYS A 376 -14.75 -26.44 -9.58
CA LYS A 376 -14.18 -25.10 -9.63
C LYS A 376 -15.29 -24.07 -9.50
N LEU A 377 -15.67 -23.79 -8.28
CA LEU A 377 -16.59 -22.72 -7.95
C LEU A 377 -15.81 -21.43 -7.81
N GLY A 378 -16.29 -20.34 -8.39
CA GLY A 378 -15.86 -19.03 -8.00
C GLY A 378 -14.76 -18.39 -8.82
N VAL A 379 -15.01 -18.23 -10.13
CA VAL A 379 -14.20 -17.34 -10.96
C VAL A 379 -14.61 -15.89 -10.70
N GLY A 380 -13.62 -15.02 -10.57
CA GLY A 380 -13.81 -13.62 -10.26
C GLY A 380 -13.91 -13.32 -8.77
N LYS A 381 -14.00 -12.05 -8.43
CA LYS A 381 -14.10 -11.54 -7.07
C LYS A 381 -14.54 -10.09 -7.03
N ILE A 382 -14.96 -9.66 -5.83
CA ILE A 382 -15.31 -8.29 -5.49
C ILE A 382 -14.89 -8.03 -4.05
N ALA A 383 -14.73 -6.82 -3.63
CA ALA A 383 -14.38 -6.48 -2.25
C ALA A 383 -13.02 -7.00 -1.74
N SER A 384 -12.10 -7.36 -2.65
CA SER A 384 -10.72 -7.71 -2.30
C SER A 384 -9.72 -6.70 -2.88
N GLY A 385 -8.44 -7.05 -2.89
CA GLY A 385 -7.38 -6.25 -3.47
C GLY A 385 -7.42 -6.10 -5.00
N SER A 386 -8.31 -6.81 -5.68
CA SER A 386 -8.58 -6.69 -7.10
C SER A 386 -10.01 -7.09 -7.40
N ASP A 387 -10.58 -6.55 -8.48
CA ASP A 387 -11.89 -6.95 -8.98
C ASP A 387 -11.75 -8.01 -10.07
N GLY A 388 -12.76 -8.88 -10.17
CA GLY A 388 -12.95 -9.80 -11.28
C GLY A 388 -14.45 -9.97 -11.49
N ILE A 389 -15.05 -9.20 -12.44
CA ILE A 389 -16.50 -9.09 -12.58
C ILE A 389 -16.93 -9.16 -14.04
N ALA A 390 -18.18 -9.64 -14.24
CA ALA A 390 -18.94 -9.43 -15.44
C ALA A 390 -19.84 -8.21 -15.26
N MET A 391 -19.90 -7.33 -16.26
CA MET A 391 -20.69 -6.11 -16.19
C MET A 391 -21.42 -5.81 -17.50
N TYR A 392 -22.69 -5.43 -17.39
CA TYR A 392 -23.53 -4.94 -18.47
C TYR A 392 -23.89 -3.49 -18.14
N TYR A 393 -23.35 -2.52 -18.87
CA TYR A 393 -23.25 -1.13 -18.42
C TYR A 393 -23.52 -0.08 -19.51
N GLN A 394 -23.80 1.14 -19.08
CA GLN A 394 -23.71 2.36 -19.89
C GLN A 394 -22.72 3.35 -19.27
N ALA A 395 -22.06 4.15 -20.11
CA ALA A 395 -21.25 5.29 -19.67
C ALA A 395 -22.15 6.51 -19.53
N ILE A 396 -22.15 7.11 -18.34
CA ILE A 396 -22.98 8.29 -18.00
C ILE A 396 -22.05 9.45 -17.69
N PRO A 397 -22.28 10.66 -18.22
CA PRO A 397 -21.50 11.82 -17.81
C PRO A 397 -21.50 11.98 -16.28
N ALA A 398 -20.32 12.16 -15.70
CA ALA A 398 -20.11 12.13 -14.25
C ALA A 398 -20.84 13.25 -13.50
N ASP A 399 -21.18 14.34 -14.18
CA ASP A 399 -21.94 15.48 -13.65
C ASP A 399 -23.46 15.29 -13.62
N ARG A 400 -23.98 14.23 -14.28
CA ARG A 400 -25.43 13.98 -14.34
C ARG A 400 -25.93 13.22 -13.12
N ASN A 401 -27.10 13.62 -12.64
CA ASN A 401 -27.90 12.80 -11.74
C ASN A 401 -28.64 11.72 -12.53
N PHE A 402 -28.89 10.59 -11.90
CA PHE A 402 -29.60 9.49 -12.55
C PHE A 402 -30.21 8.52 -11.54
N THR A 403 -31.15 7.74 -12.02
CA THR A 403 -31.69 6.56 -11.34
C THR A 403 -31.46 5.33 -12.23
N LEU A 404 -30.83 4.31 -11.68
CA LEU A 404 -30.68 2.98 -12.29
C LEU A 404 -31.47 1.98 -11.46
N SER A 405 -32.42 1.26 -12.08
CA SER A 405 -33.26 0.28 -11.40
C SER A 405 -33.43 -1.01 -12.19
N THR A 406 -33.78 -2.08 -11.50
CA THR A 406 -34.06 -3.39 -12.07
C THR A 406 -34.79 -4.29 -11.08
N ASP A 407 -35.52 -5.27 -11.60
CA ASP A 407 -35.96 -6.44 -10.85
C ASP A 407 -34.98 -7.56 -11.08
N VAL A 408 -34.43 -8.16 -10.04
CA VAL A 408 -33.50 -9.30 -10.15
C VAL A 408 -34.13 -10.57 -9.62
N THR A 409 -34.00 -11.66 -10.37
CA THR A 409 -34.40 -13.01 -9.95
C THR A 409 -33.15 -13.88 -9.83
N ILE A 410 -32.98 -14.55 -8.70
CA ILE A 410 -31.86 -15.42 -8.44
C ILE A 410 -32.15 -16.81 -9.02
N SER A 411 -31.42 -17.23 -10.05
CA SER A 411 -31.46 -18.60 -10.56
C SER A 411 -30.59 -19.52 -9.71
N ARG A 412 -29.38 -19.04 -9.37
CA ARG A 412 -28.42 -19.75 -8.54
C ARG A 412 -27.50 -18.77 -7.81
N ILE A 413 -27.18 -19.10 -6.56
CA ILE A 413 -26.10 -18.49 -5.80
C ILE A 413 -25.46 -19.58 -4.94
N ASP A 414 -24.17 -19.78 -5.07
CA ASP A 414 -23.45 -20.72 -4.23
C ASP A 414 -22.81 -20.00 -3.05
N ALA A 415 -22.80 -20.64 -1.89
CA ALA A 415 -22.16 -20.12 -0.69
C ALA A 415 -20.64 -20.04 -0.88
N ASN A 416 -20.18 -18.97 -1.50
CA ASN A 416 -18.79 -18.73 -1.79
C ASN A 416 -18.41 -17.31 -1.38
N ASN A 417 -17.26 -17.15 -0.72
CA ASN A 417 -16.77 -15.86 -0.31
C ASN A 417 -16.64 -14.92 -1.53
N GLN A 418 -17.16 -13.70 -1.42
CA GLN A 418 -17.20 -12.69 -2.48
C GLN A 418 -18.18 -12.99 -3.66
N ALA A 419 -19.09 -13.94 -3.55
CA ALA A 419 -20.21 -14.02 -4.46
C ALA A 419 -21.08 -12.77 -4.33
N SER A 420 -21.38 -12.11 -5.45
CA SER A 420 -22.13 -10.87 -5.48
C SER A 420 -22.74 -10.61 -6.84
N PHE A 421 -23.85 -9.90 -6.88
CA PHE A 421 -24.53 -9.47 -8.10
C PHE A 421 -25.43 -8.27 -7.79
N GLY A 422 -25.95 -7.61 -8.80
CA GLY A 422 -26.91 -6.51 -8.64
C GLY A 422 -26.56 -5.31 -9.49
N LEU A 423 -26.76 -4.12 -8.93
CA LEU A 423 -26.44 -2.85 -9.57
C LEU A 423 -25.08 -2.33 -9.08
N MET A 424 -24.33 -1.72 -10.01
CA MET A 424 -23.05 -1.11 -9.69
C MET A 424 -22.83 0.15 -10.52
N VAL A 425 -22.22 1.16 -9.89
CA VAL A 425 -21.69 2.35 -10.53
C VAL A 425 -20.21 2.45 -10.21
N ARG A 426 -19.36 2.60 -11.24
CA ARG A 426 -17.89 2.60 -11.11
C ARG A 426 -17.29 3.85 -11.73
N ASP A 427 -16.09 4.19 -11.29
CA ASP A 427 -15.25 5.24 -11.90
C ASP A 427 -14.28 4.71 -12.97
N ASP A 428 -14.29 3.40 -13.23
CA ASP A 428 -13.51 2.75 -14.28
C ASP A 428 -14.25 1.56 -14.89
N ILE A 429 -13.91 1.20 -16.12
CA ILE A 429 -14.37 0.01 -16.83
C ILE A 429 -13.29 -0.47 -17.80
N TYR A 430 -13.19 -1.76 -17.99
CA TYR A 430 -12.21 -2.34 -18.92
C TYR A 430 -12.92 -3.31 -19.87
N LEU A 431 -12.42 -3.42 -21.09
CA LEU A 431 -13.01 -4.26 -22.12
C LEU A 431 -12.24 -5.57 -22.24
N ASP A 432 -12.85 -6.66 -21.78
CA ASP A 432 -12.33 -8.04 -21.87
C ASP A 432 -10.85 -8.15 -21.50
N THR A 433 -10.49 -7.59 -20.35
CA THR A 433 -9.10 -7.45 -19.94
C THR A 433 -8.85 -8.14 -18.61
N ILE A 434 -7.84 -9.01 -18.56
CA ILE A 434 -7.30 -9.52 -17.30
C ILE A 434 -6.31 -8.51 -16.76
N ILE A 435 -6.78 -7.66 -15.86
CA ILE A 435 -5.93 -6.70 -15.14
C ILE A 435 -6.04 -7.03 -13.68
N GLN A 436 -4.97 -7.53 -13.09
CA GLN A 436 -4.83 -7.58 -11.64
C GLN A 436 -4.64 -6.14 -11.15
N ASP A 437 -5.08 -5.82 -9.93
CA ASP A 437 -5.05 -4.46 -9.37
C ASP A 437 -6.06 -3.45 -9.96
N THR A 438 -7.17 -3.92 -10.47
CA THR A 438 -8.31 -3.04 -10.81
C THR A 438 -9.03 -2.62 -9.54
N LEU A 439 -8.54 -1.57 -8.90
CA LEU A 439 -9.10 -1.03 -7.67
C LEU A 439 -9.82 0.31 -7.92
N GLY A 440 -10.65 0.37 -8.96
CA GLY A 440 -11.55 1.49 -9.18
C GLY A 440 -12.53 1.65 -8.01
N ASP A 441 -12.94 2.88 -7.76
CA ASP A 441 -13.97 3.17 -6.77
C ASP A 441 -15.34 2.78 -7.33
N TYR A 442 -16.24 2.35 -6.46
CA TYR A 442 -17.59 1.99 -6.88
C TYR A 442 -18.62 2.11 -5.76
N VAL A 443 -19.87 2.18 -6.16
CA VAL A 443 -21.07 2.00 -5.33
C VAL A 443 -21.86 0.82 -5.89
N ALA A 444 -22.32 -0.08 -5.03
CA ALA A 444 -23.08 -1.25 -5.45
C ALA A 444 -24.28 -1.52 -4.53
N ALA A 445 -25.34 -2.05 -5.13
CA ALA A 445 -26.55 -2.55 -4.46
C ALA A 445 -26.74 -4.02 -4.81
N GLY A 446 -26.56 -4.89 -3.83
CA GLY A 446 -26.69 -6.34 -4.02
C GLY A 446 -26.22 -7.11 -2.80
N PRO A 447 -26.30 -8.46 -2.82
CA PRO A 447 -25.70 -9.27 -1.77
C PRO A 447 -24.18 -9.18 -1.87
N LEU A 448 -23.52 -9.10 -0.71
CA LEU A 448 -22.08 -9.20 -0.60
C LEU A 448 -21.73 -10.29 0.39
N MET A 449 -21.33 -11.45 -0.14
CA MET A 449 -21.00 -12.61 0.68
C MET A 449 -19.56 -12.49 1.21
N LEU A 450 -19.43 -12.12 2.48
CA LEU A 450 -18.17 -12.12 3.20
C LEU A 450 -18.27 -13.09 4.38
N ALA A 451 -17.48 -14.15 4.35
CA ALA A 451 -17.30 -15.09 5.47
C ALA A 451 -18.59 -15.73 6.03
N SER A 452 -19.56 -16.14 5.24
CA SER A 452 -20.78 -16.84 5.64
C SER A 452 -22.03 -16.03 6.03
N SER A 453 -22.04 -14.73 5.89
CA SER A 453 -23.26 -13.91 6.04
C SER A 453 -23.59 -13.21 4.74
N GLU A 454 -24.84 -13.24 4.32
CA GLU A 454 -25.29 -12.80 2.98
C GLU A 454 -26.37 -11.73 3.05
N PRO A 455 -26.14 -10.63 3.73
CA PRO A 455 -27.13 -9.58 3.71
C PRO A 455 -27.12 -8.86 2.37
N TRP A 456 -28.31 -8.49 1.87
CA TRP A 456 -28.42 -7.47 0.85
C TRP A 456 -27.86 -6.17 1.42
N ASN A 457 -26.98 -5.56 0.66
CA ASN A 457 -26.14 -4.52 1.18
C ASN A 457 -25.98 -3.42 0.14
N CYS A 458 -25.93 -2.22 0.65
CA CYS A 458 -25.40 -1.08 -0.05
C CYS A 458 -23.92 -0.97 0.33
N PHE A 459 -23.02 -1.16 -0.60
CA PHE A 459 -21.60 -1.16 -0.32
C PHE A 459 -20.82 -0.31 -1.32
N ALA A 460 -19.72 0.23 -0.88
CA ALA A 460 -18.87 1.07 -1.71
C ALA A 460 -17.40 0.76 -1.47
N ARG A 461 -16.60 0.97 -2.49
CA ARG A 461 -15.15 1.11 -2.33
C ARG A 461 -14.78 2.55 -2.65
N LYS A 462 -14.10 3.20 -1.69
CA LYS A 462 -13.54 4.54 -1.83
C LYS A 462 -12.07 4.48 -1.48
N ASN A 463 -11.22 4.86 -2.41
CA ASN A 463 -9.77 4.85 -2.21
C ASN A 463 -9.23 3.48 -1.75
N GLY A 464 -9.78 2.40 -2.31
CA GLY A 464 -9.41 1.02 -1.97
C GLY A 464 -10.02 0.49 -0.66
N ALA A 465 -10.70 1.32 0.13
CA ALA A 465 -11.37 0.89 1.37
C ALA A 465 -12.83 0.55 1.12
N LEU A 466 -13.26 -0.65 1.54
CA LEU A 466 -14.64 -1.10 1.47
C LEU A 466 -15.44 -0.50 2.63
N SER A 467 -16.61 0.07 2.33
CA SER A 467 -17.64 0.44 3.30
C SER A 467 -18.95 -0.28 2.98
N GLN A 468 -19.78 -0.51 4.01
CA GLN A 468 -21.06 -1.21 3.88
C GLN A 468 -22.14 -0.41 4.59
N GLY A 469 -23.32 -0.29 3.95
CA GLY A 469 -24.53 0.21 4.57
C GLY A 469 -25.14 -0.80 5.53
N SER A 470 -26.23 -0.40 6.18
CA SER A 470 -26.99 -1.31 7.02
C SER A 470 -27.59 -2.44 6.19
N PRO A 471 -27.19 -3.71 6.43
CA PRO A 471 -27.68 -4.82 5.63
C PRO A 471 -29.16 -5.07 5.90
N LEU A 472 -29.91 -5.41 4.86
CA LEU A 472 -31.23 -6.04 5.04
C LEU A 472 -30.98 -7.46 5.53
N LYS A 473 -31.49 -7.78 6.71
CA LYS A 473 -31.41 -9.13 7.31
C LYS A 473 -32.40 -10.08 6.61
N ARG A 474 -32.12 -10.41 5.38
CA ARG A 474 -32.91 -11.35 4.62
C ARG A 474 -31.97 -12.31 3.89
N ASN A 475 -32.16 -13.59 4.10
CA ASN A 475 -31.45 -14.61 3.34
C ASN A 475 -32.05 -14.72 1.95
N TYR A 476 -31.21 -14.92 0.98
CA TYR A 476 -31.59 -15.10 -0.42
C TYR A 476 -31.23 -16.48 -0.89
N GLN A 477 -32.14 -17.04 -1.64
CA GLN A 477 -31.99 -18.36 -2.25
C GLN A 477 -32.52 -18.34 -3.68
N ALA A 478 -32.20 -19.38 -4.44
CA ALA A 478 -32.74 -19.55 -5.77
C ALA A 478 -34.27 -19.46 -5.77
N GLY A 479 -34.81 -18.73 -6.73
CA GLY A 479 -36.24 -18.42 -6.87
C GLY A 479 -36.66 -17.09 -6.26
N ASP A 480 -35.87 -16.45 -5.42
CA ASP A 480 -36.18 -15.13 -4.88
C ASP A 480 -36.04 -14.04 -5.96
N SER A 481 -36.94 -13.05 -5.86
CA SER A 481 -36.90 -11.84 -6.69
C SER A 481 -36.93 -10.59 -5.83
N LEU A 482 -36.24 -9.53 -6.26
CA LEU A 482 -36.19 -8.26 -5.55
C LEU A 482 -35.99 -7.11 -6.53
N HIS A 483 -36.65 -5.99 -6.24
CA HIS A 483 -36.37 -4.72 -6.89
C HIS A 483 -35.12 -4.07 -6.31
N LEU A 484 -34.21 -3.59 -7.17
CA LEU A 484 -33.00 -2.86 -6.81
C LEU A 484 -32.99 -1.50 -7.48
N GLU A 485 -32.52 -0.48 -6.76
CA GLU A 485 -32.28 0.84 -7.31
C GLU A 485 -30.99 1.43 -6.76
N ILE A 486 -30.23 2.10 -7.62
CA ILE A 486 -29.19 3.07 -7.23
C ILE A 486 -29.59 4.42 -7.77
N ARG A 487 -29.64 5.41 -6.90
CA ARG A 487 -29.89 6.80 -7.27
C ARG A 487 -28.69 7.68 -6.94
N LYS A 488 -28.25 8.46 -7.93
CA LYS A 488 -27.25 9.52 -7.79
C LYS A 488 -27.92 10.88 -7.77
N THR A 489 -27.60 11.68 -6.75
CA THR A 489 -28.00 13.08 -6.62
C THR A 489 -26.78 13.96 -6.34
N SER A 490 -26.98 15.27 -6.14
CA SER A 490 -25.93 16.17 -5.62
C SER A 490 -25.37 15.75 -4.27
N ASP A 491 -26.17 15.02 -3.47
CA ASP A 491 -25.82 14.62 -2.11
C ASP A 491 -25.11 13.24 -2.04
N GLY A 492 -24.85 12.63 -3.21
CA GLY A 492 -24.18 11.34 -3.32
C GLY A 492 -25.10 10.22 -3.81
N TYR A 493 -24.86 9.00 -3.35
CA TYR A 493 -25.52 7.78 -3.82
C TYR A 493 -26.37 7.15 -2.73
N THR A 494 -27.55 6.67 -3.12
CA THR A 494 -28.42 5.84 -2.27
C THR A 494 -28.81 4.55 -2.99
N CYS A 495 -29.05 3.50 -2.21
CA CYS A 495 -29.52 2.21 -2.70
C CYS A 495 -30.90 1.89 -2.09
N THR A 496 -31.82 1.38 -2.92
CA THR A 496 -33.12 0.89 -2.47
C THR A 496 -33.27 -0.61 -2.75
N PHE A 497 -33.92 -1.32 -1.84
CA PHE A 497 -34.15 -2.76 -1.91
C PHE A 497 -35.62 -3.05 -1.66
N GLY A 498 -36.39 -3.38 -2.71
CA GLY A 498 -37.82 -3.56 -2.67
C GLY A 498 -38.50 -2.30 -2.11
N ASP A 499 -39.45 -2.49 -1.20
CA ASP A 499 -40.22 -1.38 -0.58
C ASP A 499 -39.49 -0.74 0.63
N ASN A 500 -38.22 -1.07 0.87
CA ASN A 500 -37.49 -0.53 2.01
C ASN A 500 -37.03 0.91 1.73
N PRO A 501 -36.87 1.74 2.79
CA PRO A 501 -36.30 3.06 2.64
C PRO A 501 -34.92 3.03 2.01
N PRO A 502 -34.53 4.04 1.20
CA PRO A 502 -33.19 4.17 0.66
C PRO A 502 -32.12 4.17 1.76
N VAL A 503 -31.01 3.49 1.51
CA VAL A 503 -29.86 3.43 2.41
C VAL A 503 -28.61 3.99 1.73
N SER A 504 -27.71 4.55 2.54
CA SER A 504 -26.40 5.04 2.10
C SER A 504 -25.32 4.43 2.99
N ALA A 505 -24.18 4.11 2.43
CA ALA A 505 -23.01 3.66 3.17
C ALA A 505 -21.89 4.72 3.21
N GLY A 506 -22.28 6.00 3.28
CA GLY A 506 -21.32 7.11 3.18
C GLY A 506 -20.88 7.36 1.74
N PHE A 507 -21.83 7.32 0.81
CA PHE A 507 -21.60 7.52 -0.62
C PHE A 507 -21.69 8.99 -1.04
N ASP A 508 -21.07 9.85 -0.28
CA ASP A 508 -21.02 11.31 -0.48
C ASP A 508 -19.85 11.76 -1.37
N PHE A 509 -19.27 10.85 -2.11
CA PHE A 509 -18.08 11.13 -2.93
C PHE A 509 -18.39 11.00 -4.42
N PRO A 510 -17.75 11.82 -5.27
CA PRO A 510 -17.82 11.66 -6.71
C PRO A 510 -17.00 10.44 -7.14
N LEU A 511 -17.55 9.60 -8.01
CA LEU A 511 -16.83 8.50 -8.65
C LEU A 511 -16.04 9.03 -9.86
N THR A 512 -15.01 9.84 -9.62
CA THR A 512 -14.25 10.55 -10.66
C THR A 512 -12.73 10.43 -10.45
N SER A 513 -12.30 9.45 -9.66
CA SER A 513 -10.88 9.29 -9.36
C SER A 513 -10.07 8.70 -10.52
N ARG A 514 -10.73 7.95 -11.40
CA ARG A 514 -10.13 7.30 -12.57
C ARG A 514 -10.56 7.94 -13.87
N ASP A 515 -11.85 8.16 -14.05
CA ASP A 515 -12.43 8.90 -15.17
C ASP A 515 -13.12 10.16 -14.64
N SER A 516 -12.62 11.31 -15.01
CA SER A 516 -13.23 12.58 -14.58
C SER A 516 -14.47 12.96 -15.39
N GLY A 517 -14.70 12.31 -16.53
CA GLY A 517 -15.78 12.64 -17.46
C GLY A 517 -17.00 11.73 -17.35
N TYR A 518 -16.81 10.49 -16.95
CA TYR A 518 -17.85 9.47 -16.97
C TYR A 518 -17.85 8.58 -15.73
N VAL A 519 -19.03 8.09 -15.37
CA VAL A 519 -19.24 6.92 -14.51
C VAL A 519 -19.88 5.81 -15.33
N TYR A 520 -19.61 4.58 -14.91
CA TYR A 520 -20.06 3.37 -15.60
C TYR A 520 -21.10 2.68 -14.74
N ALA A 521 -22.37 2.80 -15.12
CA ALA A 521 -23.50 2.30 -14.34
C ALA A 521 -24.16 1.12 -15.02
N GLY A 522 -24.46 0.07 -14.27
CA GLY A 522 -25.08 -1.12 -14.85
C GLY A 522 -25.27 -2.29 -13.90
N LEU A 523 -25.52 -3.43 -14.51
CA LEU A 523 -25.69 -4.73 -13.87
C LEU A 523 -24.33 -5.40 -13.71
N PHE A 524 -24.12 -6.10 -12.59
CA PHE A 524 -22.87 -6.85 -12.40
C PHE A 524 -23.11 -8.24 -11.80
N ALA A 525 -22.14 -9.11 -12.01
CA ALA A 525 -22.05 -10.43 -11.37
C ALA A 525 -20.58 -10.78 -11.07
N ALA A 526 -20.35 -11.32 -9.88
CA ALA A 526 -19.05 -11.76 -9.41
C ALA A 526 -19.20 -13.09 -8.67
N ARG A 527 -18.43 -14.08 -9.07
CA ARG A 527 -18.20 -15.35 -8.39
C ARG A 527 -19.46 -16.17 -8.05
N SER A 528 -19.63 -17.31 -8.70
CA SER A 528 -20.63 -18.35 -8.38
C SER A 528 -22.10 -17.89 -8.29
N VAL A 529 -22.52 -17.03 -9.20
CA VAL A 529 -23.91 -16.54 -9.28
C VAL A 529 -24.49 -16.76 -10.66
N ASP A 530 -25.82 -16.93 -10.74
CA ASP A 530 -26.61 -16.92 -11.97
C ASP A 530 -27.92 -16.18 -11.67
N VAL A 531 -28.10 -15.05 -12.33
CA VAL A 531 -29.22 -14.13 -12.08
C VAL A 531 -29.82 -13.64 -13.38
N MET A 532 -31.13 -13.36 -13.31
CA MET A 532 -31.89 -12.73 -14.39
C MET A 532 -32.35 -11.35 -13.95
N PHE A 533 -32.03 -10.36 -14.75
CA PHE A 533 -32.48 -8.97 -14.57
C PHE A 533 -33.65 -8.68 -15.51
N TRP A 534 -34.66 -8.03 -14.97
CA TRP A 534 -35.88 -7.62 -15.65
C TRP A 534 -36.10 -6.13 -15.47
N ASN A 535 -36.89 -5.51 -16.34
CA ASN A 535 -37.28 -4.09 -16.19
C ASN A 535 -36.06 -3.18 -15.90
N VAL A 536 -34.99 -3.39 -16.68
CA VAL A 536 -33.75 -2.61 -16.51
C VAL A 536 -33.98 -1.20 -17.04
N GLU A 537 -33.99 -0.21 -16.16
CA GLU A 537 -34.22 1.19 -16.50
C GLU A 537 -33.08 2.08 -16.01
N LEU A 538 -32.65 2.98 -16.88
CA LEU A 538 -31.69 4.04 -16.57
C LEU A 538 -32.28 5.37 -17.01
N THR A 539 -32.60 6.22 -16.02
CA THR A 539 -33.18 7.55 -16.24
C THR A 539 -32.17 8.62 -15.84
N LEU A 540 -31.84 9.51 -16.77
CA LEU A 540 -31.01 10.71 -16.49
C LEU A 540 -31.91 11.87 -16.03
N GLU A 541 -31.46 12.57 -14.97
CA GLU A 541 -32.16 13.72 -14.39
C GLU A 541 -31.46 15.05 -14.72
#